data_3f17e78b13b356c66e7b17136655f8d7
#
_entry.id   3f17e78b13b356c66e7b17136655f8d7
#
_cell.length_a   1.000
_cell.length_b   1.000
_cell.length_c   1.000
_cell.angle_alpha   90.00
_cell.angle_beta   90.00
_cell.angle_gamma   90.00
#
_symmetry.space_group_name_H-M   'P 1'
#
loop_
_entity.id
_entity.type
_entity.pdbx_description
1 polymer ?
#
loop_
_entity_poly.entity_id
_entity_poly.type
_entity_poly.pdbx_seq_one_letter_code
_entity_poly.pdbx_strand_id
1 'polypeptide(L)'
;MTETIKNINIDLLIPFENHPFKKREGIEKEELAESVKENGLLEPIIVRSFSAGTYEIISGHRRVEVCKEMGIQTVPAIVRDMTKDEAVIVMVDSNLQREHLLPSEKAFAYKMKLEAMKHQGKTYGQVVHKSRDNISDNESGRQVQRYIRLTHLIPELLKLVDEERIAFTPAVELSYLPENEQKILAEEIEYTDATPSLSQAQRLRKYSEQGRLSIDTIFAVLSEEKPNQKEQVKFKTDDIRKYFPKSYTSLDMQKTIISLLEKW
;
A
#
# COMPACT_ATOMS: atom_id res chain seq x y z
N MET A 1 21.58 27.32 4.81
CA MET A 1 21.88 27.54 3.37
C MET A 1 20.62 28.07 2.76
N THR A 2 20.69 29.26 2.14
CA THR A 2 19.54 29.82 1.40
C THR A 2 19.36 29.04 0.11
N GLU A 3 18.23 28.29 0.00
CA GLU A 3 17.88 27.58 -1.24
C GLU A 3 17.60 28.60 -2.35
N THR A 4 18.38 28.57 -3.43
CA THR A 4 18.20 29.48 -4.54
C THR A 4 17.23 28.90 -5.56
N ILE A 5 16.12 29.59 -5.80
CA ILE A 5 15.15 29.23 -6.83
C ILE A 5 15.67 29.66 -8.18
N LYS A 6 15.68 28.76 -9.16
CA LYS A 6 16.06 29.01 -10.55
C LYS A 6 14.94 28.65 -11.50
N ASN A 7 14.70 29.42 -12.55
CA ASN A 7 13.81 29.00 -13.62
C ASN A 7 14.57 28.06 -14.57
N ILE A 8 14.06 26.83 -14.68
CA ILE A 8 14.64 25.75 -15.50
C ILE A 8 13.71 25.44 -16.66
N ASN A 9 14.31 25.29 -17.86
CA ASN A 9 13.56 24.87 -19.03
C ASN A 9 13.06 23.44 -18.83
N ILE A 10 11.75 23.19 -19.12
CA ILE A 10 11.10 21.88 -18.95
C ILE A 10 11.80 20.78 -19.78
N ASP A 11 12.37 21.12 -20.94
CA ASP A 11 13.10 20.18 -21.80
C ASP A 11 14.39 19.63 -21.15
N LEU A 12 14.92 20.31 -20.13
CA LEU A 12 16.08 19.87 -19.36
C LEU A 12 15.71 19.00 -18.16
N LEU A 13 14.40 18.79 -17.92
CA LEU A 13 13.90 18.03 -16.79
C LEU A 13 13.70 16.56 -17.19
N ILE A 14 14.29 15.66 -16.41
CA ILE A 14 14.17 14.21 -16.59
C ILE A 14 13.35 13.65 -15.41
N PRO A 15 12.33 12.81 -15.68
CA PRO A 15 11.58 12.16 -14.60
C PRO A 15 12.50 11.22 -13.80
N PHE A 16 12.19 11.05 -12.50
CA PHE A 16 12.89 10.11 -11.65
C PHE A 16 12.67 8.67 -12.14
N GLU A 17 13.75 7.92 -12.28
CA GLU A 17 13.72 6.54 -12.74
C GLU A 17 13.03 5.63 -11.69
N ASN A 18 12.14 4.73 -12.13
CA ASN A 18 11.43 3.77 -11.26
C ASN A 18 10.64 4.44 -10.11
N HIS A 19 9.99 5.58 -10.40
CA HIS A 19 9.17 6.28 -9.42
C HIS A 19 8.04 5.39 -8.89
N PRO A 20 7.97 5.09 -7.58
CA PRO A 20 7.05 4.06 -7.05
C PRO A 20 5.59 4.52 -6.98
N PHE A 21 5.34 5.83 -7.03
CA PHE A 21 4.01 6.39 -6.90
C PHE A 21 3.35 6.55 -8.27
N LYS A 22 2.12 6.05 -8.38
CA LYS A 22 1.33 6.11 -9.61
C LYS A 22 0.90 7.55 -9.90
N LYS A 23 0.77 7.87 -11.17
CA LYS A 23 0.16 9.14 -11.60
C LYS A 23 -1.32 9.12 -11.24
N ARG A 24 -1.79 10.17 -10.59
CA ARG A 24 -3.22 10.38 -10.35
C ARG A 24 -3.78 11.20 -11.52
N GLU A 25 -4.74 10.63 -12.18
CA GLU A 25 -5.50 11.25 -13.27
C GLU A 25 -6.86 11.74 -12.75
N GLY A 26 -7.54 12.62 -13.50
CA GLY A 26 -8.88 13.11 -13.20
C GLY A 26 -8.90 14.45 -12.47
N ILE A 27 -9.91 14.65 -11.61
CA ILE A 27 -10.27 15.94 -10.98
C ILE A 27 -9.08 16.67 -10.36
N GLU A 28 -8.23 15.97 -9.63
CA GLU A 28 -7.04 16.56 -9.00
C GLU A 28 -6.02 17.15 -10.01
N LYS A 29 -5.97 16.62 -11.24
CA LYS A 29 -5.11 17.14 -12.29
C LYS A 29 -5.72 18.39 -12.92
N GLU A 30 -7.05 18.41 -13.09
CA GLU A 30 -7.79 19.55 -13.61
C GLU A 30 -7.72 20.74 -12.65
N GLU A 31 -7.93 20.52 -11.36
CA GLU A 31 -7.77 21.55 -10.33
C GLU A 31 -6.37 22.14 -10.29
N LEU A 32 -5.34 21.29 -10.42
CA LEU A 32 -3.95 21.74 -10.50
C LEU A 32 -3.72 22.58 -11.76
N ALA A 33 -4.26 22.17 -12.90
CA ALA A 33 -4.13 22.91 -14.16
C ALA A 33 -4.81 24.27 -14.07
N GLU A 34 -5.99 24.35 -13.49
CA GLU A 34 -6.70 25.61 -13.25
C GLU A 34 -5.92 26.54 -12.33
N SER A 35 -5.41 26.02 -11.21
CA SER A 35 -4.56 26.77 -10.29
C SER A 35 -3.28 27.30 -10.96
N VAL A 36 -2.60 26.47 -11.77
CA VAL A 36 -1.40 26.89 -12.52
C VAL A 36 -1.74 27.97 -13.57
N LYS A 37 -2.91 27.86 -14.20
CA LYS A 37 -3.38 28.86 -15.18
C LYS A 37 -3.63 30.22 -14.55
N GLU A 38 -4.23 30.25 -13.36
CA GLU A 38 -4.58 31.50 -12.67
C GLU A 38 -3.39 32.14 -11.95
N ASN A 39 -2.58 31.35 -11.28
CA ASN A 39 -1.57 31.83 -10.33
C ASN A 39 -0.13 31.51 -10.73
N GLY A 40 0.06 30.79 -11.83
CA GLY A 40 1.36 30.18 -12.13
C GLY A 40 1.74 29.06 -11.19
N LEU A 41 2.99 28.59 -11.27
CA LEU A 41 3.49 27.59 -10.36
C LEU A 41 3.97 28.24 -9.05
N LEU A 42 3.12 28.26 -8.01
CA LEU A 42 3.39 28.90 -6.73
C LEU A 42 4.51 28.22 -5.95
N GLU A 43 4.55 26.88 -5.95
CA GLU A 43 5.58 26.12 -5.26
C GLU A 43 6.65 25.62 -6.23
N PRO A 44 7.93 25.90 -6.00
CA PRO A 44 9.00 25.41 -6.84
C PRO A 44 9.08 23.88 -6.78
N ILE A 45 9.51 23.27 -7.91
CA ILE A 45 9.86 21.85 -7.93
C ILE A 45 11.22 21.63 -7.29
N ILE A 46 11.50 20.41 -6.84
CA ILE A 46 12.83 20.03 -6.34
C ILE A 46 13.48 19.14 -7.37
N VAL A 47 14.70 19.52 -7.77
CA VAL A 47 15.50 18.77 -8.75
C VAL A 47 16.93 18.58 -8.25
N ARG A 48 17.62 17.58 -8.78
CA ARG A 48 19.10 17.45 -8.64
C ARG A 48 19.78 17.55 -9.97
N SER A 49 21.03 18.01 -9.97
CA SER A 49 21.88 17.96 -11.17
C SER A 49 22.10 16.49 -11.57
N PHE A 50 21.91 16.17 -12.86
CA PHE A 50 22.03 14.80 -13.35
C PHE A 50 23.22 14.63 -14.27
N SER A 51 23.13 14.99 -15.53
CA SER A 51 24.23 14.92 -16.50
C SER A 51 24.08 15.97 -17.60
N ALA A 52 25.20 16.43 -18.18
CA ALA A 52 25.20 17.29 -19.34
C ALA A 52 24.24 18.51 -19.27
N GLY A 53 24.07 19.09 -18.08
CA GLY A 53 23.18 20.25 -17.88
C GLY A 53 21.70 19.90 -17.74
N THR A 54 21.35 18.63 -17.59
CA THR A 54 19.99 18.16 -17.29
C THR A 54 19.75 18.00 -15.78
N TYR A 55 18.49 17.97 -15.38
CA TYR A 55 18.07 17.89 -13.99
C TYR A 55 17.05 16.77 -13.80
N GLU A 56 17.24 15.93 -12.79
CA GLU A 56 16.29 14.88 -12.43
C GLU A 56 15.30 15.42 -11.41
N ILE A 57 14.00 15.21 -11.67
CA ILE A 57 12.92 15.70 -10.82
C ILE A 57 12.81 14.82 -9.58
N ILE A 58 12.95 15.40 -8.39
CA ILE A 58 12.79 14.70 -7.10
C ILE A 58 11.36 14.88 -6.55
N SER A 59 10.83 16.10 -6.66
CA SER A 59 9.46 16.41 -6.25
C SER A 59 8.81 17.39 -7.23
N GLY A 60 7.53 17.18 -7.54
CA GLY A 60 6.75 18.04 -8.42
C GLY A 60 6.52 17.50 -9.83
N HIS A 61 6.65 16.19 -10.06
CA HIS A 61 6.39 15.54 -11.37
C HIS A 61 5.05 15.95 -11.99
N ARG A 62 3.95 15.97 -11.21
CA ARG A 62 2.61 16.40 -11.69
C ARG A 62 2.60 17.86 -12.12
N ARG A 63 3.27 18.73 -11.37
CA ARG A 63 3.40 20.18 -11.70
C ARG A 63 4.11 20.37 -13.02
N VAL A 64 5.19 19.65 -13.25
CA VAL A 64 5.94 19.68 -14.53
C VAL A 64 5.07 19.15 -15.67
N GLU A 65 4.32 18.07 -15.47
CA GLU A 65 3.44 17.48 -16.47
C GLU A 65 2.35 18.48 -16.90
N VAL A 66 1.66 19.11 -15.95
CA VAL A 66 0.64 20.14 -16.21
C VAL A 66 1.26 21.33 -16.93
N CYS A 67 2.39 21.84 -16.47
CA CYS A 67 3.08 22.94 -17.14
C CYS A 67 3.46 22.60 -18.58
N LYS A 68 3.91 21.37 -18.83
CA LYS A 68 4.25 20.90 -20.20
C LYS A 68 3.02 20.85 -21.11
N GLU A 69 1.89 20.35 -20.62
CA GLU A 69 0.62 20.31 -21.37
C GLU A 69 0.08 21.71 -21.68
N MET A 70 0.34 22.67 -20.80
CA MET A 70 -0.03 24.08 -21.00
C MET A 70 0.96 24.87 -21.87
N GLY A 71 2.05 24.25 -22.35
CA GLY A 71 3.07 24.90 -23.18
C GLY A 71 3.98 25.88 -22.42
N ILE A 72 4.04 25.79 -21.08
CA ILE A 72 4.94 26.57 -20.25
C ILE A 72 6.35 26.04 -20.46
N GLN A 73 7.26 26.92 -20.83
CA GLN A 73 8.64 26.52 -21.18
C GLN A 73 9.57 26.42 -20.00
N THR A 74 9.32 27.18 -18.93
CA THR A 74 10.20 27.21 -17.75
C THR A 74 9.40 27.09 -16.46
N VAL A 75 9.96 26.41 -15.48
CA VAL A 75 9.37 26.25 -14.15
C VAL A 75 10.33 26.66 -13.05
N PRO A 76 9.86 27.26 -11.94
CA PRO A 76 10.68 27.54 -10.78
C PRO A 76 11.11 26.23 -10.11
N ALA A 77 12.42 26.08 -9.90
CA ALA A 77 13.01 24.87 -9.32
C ALA A 77 14.06 25.21 -8.27
N ILE A 78 14.12 24.41 -7.22
CA ILE A 78 15.21 24.37 -6.26
C ILE A 78 16.17 23.27 -6.69
N VAL A 79 17.38 23.66 -7.04
CA VAL A 79 18.44 22.71 -7.41
C VAL A 79 19.18 22.30 -6.14
N ARG A 80 19.12 21.03 -5.79
CA ARG A 80 19.88 20.47 -4.69
C ARG A 80 21.00 19.58 -5.20
N ASP A 81 22.17 19.75 -4.63
CA ASP A 81 23.30 18.85 -4.86
C ASP A 81 23.15 17.65 -3.92
N MET A 82 22.83 16.49 -4.49
CA MET A 82 22.58 15.26 -3.75
C MET A 82 22.87 14.00 -4.58
N THR A 83 23.28 12.96 -3.92
CA THR A 83 23.46 11.62 -4.49
C THR A 83 22.11 11.01 -4.92
N LYS A 84 22.15 9.92 -5.71
CA LYS A 84 20.93 9.16 -6.08
C LYS A 84 20.20 8.63 -4.84
N ASP A 85 20.93 8.12 -3.87
CA ASP A 85 20.33 7.54 -2.64
C ASP A 85 19.68 8.62 -1.77
N GLU A 86 20.29 9.79 -1.63
CA GLU A 86 19.68 10.93 -0.92
C GLU A 86 18.42 11.42 -1.64
N ALA A 87 18.44 11.45 -2.97
CA ALA A 87 17.29 11.82 -3.77
C ALA A 87 16.12 10.83 -3.61
N VAL A 88 16.40 9.51 -3.58
CA VAL A 88 15.40 8.48 -3.26
C VAL A 88 14.76 8.74 -1.90
N ILE A 89 15.56 9.00 -0.87
CA ILE A 89 15.04 9.23 0.49
C ILE A 89 14.14 10.47 0.51
N VAL A 90 14.59 11.59 -0.07
CA VAL A 90 13.79 12.83 -0.13
C VAL A 90 12.48 12.62 -0.89
N MET A 91 12.56 11.96 -2.06
CA MET A 91 11.40 11.66 -2.90
C MET A 91 10.38 10.78 -2.15
N VAL A 92 10.82 9.71 -1.50
CA VAL A 92 9.93 8.83 -0.74
C VAL A 92 9.33 9.57 0.45
N ASP A 93 10.11 10.29 1.25
CA ASP A 93 9.62 11.00 2.42
C ASP A 93 8.58 12.06 2.07
N SER A 94 8.80 12.82 1.00
CA SER A 94 7.83 13.83 0.55
C SER A 94 6.51 13.24 0.03
N ASN A 95 6.51 11.99 -0.42
CA ASN A 95 5.32 11.33 -0.94
C ASN A 95 4.60 10.47 0.10
N LEU A 96 5.31 9.90 1.10
CA LEU A 96 4.68 9.11 2.17
C LEU A 96 3.74 9.94 3.07
N GLN A 97 3.82 11.26 3.00
CA GLN A 97 2.92 12.18 3.72
C GLN A 97 1.58 12.39 3.00
N ARG A 98 1.40 11.83 1.80
CA ARG A 98 0.14 11.96 1.05
C ARG A 98 -0.94 11.10 1.68
N GLU A 99 -2.15 11.64 1.73
CA GLU A 99 -3.34 10.86 2.03
C GLU A 99 -3.62 9.84 0.90
N HIS A 100 -4.18 8.68 1.25
CA HIS A 100 -4.63 7.66 0.31
C HIS A 100 -3.57 7.06 -0.62
N LEU A 101 -2.40 6.70 -0.07
CA LEU A 101 -1.40 5.89 -0.80
C LEU A 101 -1.86 4.44 -0.91
N LEU A 102 -1.73 3.86 -2.11
CA LEU A 102 -2.01 2.45 -2.34
C LEU A 102 -1.01 1.56 -1.57
N PRO A 103 -1.43 0.37 -1.12
CA PRO A 103 -0.53 -0.61 -0.50
C PRO A 103 0.71 -0.93 -1.34
N SER A 104 0.57 -1.05 -2.66
CA SER A 104 1.68 -1.26 -3.59
C SER A 104 2.66 -0.08 -3.61
N GLU A 105 2.15 1.15 -3.63
CA GLU A 105 3.00 2.36 -3.61
C GLU A 105 3.83 2.43 -2.34
N LYS A 106 3.21 2.20 -1.17
CA LYS A 106 3.93 2.12 0.11
C LYS A 106 4.98 1.01 0.12
N ALA A 107 4.64 -0.16 -0.44
CA ALA A 107 5.54 -1.31 -0.50
C ALA A 107 6.83 -1.00 -1.28
N PHE A 108 6.70 -0.49 -2.50
CA PHE A 108 7.85 -0.14 -3.33
C PHE A 108 8.60 1.08 -2.80
N ALA A 109 7.91 2.09 -2.26
CA ALA A 109 8.54 3.25 -1.65
C ALA A 109 9.42 2.87 -0.45
N TYR A 110 8.91 2.04 0.47
CA TYR A 110 9.69 1.56 1.59
C TYR A 110 10.86 0.68 1.17
N LYS A 111 10.68 -0.18 0.15
CA LYS A 111 11.76 -0.99 -0.40
C LYS A 111 12.88 -0.11 -0.95
N MET A 112 12.55 0.87 -1.81
CA MET A 112 13.53 1.79 -2.39
C MET A 112 14.27 2.59 -1.31
N LYS A 113 13.55 3.12 -0.31
CA LYS A 113 14.16 3.86 0.80
C LYS A 113 15.10 2.99 1.61
N LEU A 114 14.70 1.74 1.91
CA LEU A 114 15.55 0.80 2.64
C LEU A 114 16.84 0.47 1.88
N GLU A 115 16.75 0.26 0.56
CA GLU A 115 17.91 -0.01 -0.30
C GLU A 115 18.87 1.20 -0.34
N ALA A 116 18.34 2.41 -0.57
CA ALA A 116 19.12 3.63 -0.55
C ALA A 116 19.86 3.87 0.79
N MET A 117 19.20 3.58 1.91
CA MET A 117 19.80 3.73 3.23
C MET A 117 20.87 2.67 3.53
N LYS A 118 20.71 1.43 3.01
CA LYS A 118 21.75 0.39 3.11
C LYS A 118 23.04 0.80 2.38
N HIS A 119 22.93 1.40 1.19
CA HIS A 119 24.08 1.90 0.45
C HIS A 119 24.84 2.99 1.21
N GLN A 120 24.14 3.76 2.05
CA GLN A 120 24.76 4.77 2.93
C GLN A 120 25.29 4.18 4.26
N GLY A 121 25.33 2.87 4.43
CA GLY A 121 25.79 2.20 5.66
C GLY A 121 24.84 2.32 6.85
N LYS A 122 23.57 2.69 6.62
CA LYS A 122 22.56 2.83 7.69
C LYS A 122 21.82 1.51 7.90
N THR A 123 21.62 1.14 9.16
CA THR A 123 20.88 -0.09 9.52
C THR A 123 19.37 0.11 9.41
N TYR A 124 18.64 -0.99 9.27
CA TYR A 124 17.18 -0.98 9.22
C TYR A 124 16.53 -0.26 10.42
N GLY A 125 17.08 -0.43 11.62
CA GLY A 125 16.61 0.29 12.82
C GLY A 125 16.71 1.81 12.70
N GLN A 126 17.76 2.32 12.04
CA GLN A 126 17.91 3.76 11.77
C GLN A 126 16.91 4.26 10.72
N VAL A 127 16.51 3.39 9.75
CA VAL A 127 15.44 3.71 8.79
C VAL A 127 14.13 3.96 9.53
N VAL A 128 13.77 3.05 10.42
CA VAL A 128 12.52 3.12 11.19
C VAL A 128 12.53 4.27 12.19
N HIS A 129 13.66 4.52 12.90
CA HIS A 129 13.76 5.62 13.85
C HIS A 129 13.67 6.99 13.17
N LYS A 130 14.36 7.20 12.03
CA LYS A 130 14.22 8.46 11.27
C LYS A 130 12.81 8.63 10.69
N SER A 131 12.15 7.54 10.30
CA SER A 131 10.75 7.58 9.90
C SER A 131 9.82 7.92 11.06
N ARG A 132 10.16 7.55 12.30
CA ARG A 132 9.40 7.94 13.50
C ARG A 132 9.47 9.44 13.82
N ASP A 133 10.61 10.06 13.58
CA ASP A 133 10.82 11.47 13.93
C ASP A 133 10.23 12.42 12.86
N ASN A 134 9.94 11.94 11.64
CA ASN A 134 9.49 12.75 10.51
C ASN A 134 8.16 12.30 9.87
N ILE A 135 7.56 11.22 10.34
CA ILE A 135 6.27 10.74 9.80
C ILE A 135 5.26 10.83 10.93
N SER A 136 4.27 11.70 10.74
CA SER A 136 3.07 11.81 11.57
C SER A 136 2.20 10.54 11.58
N ASP A 137 2.60 9.50 10.85
CA ASP A 137 1.95 8.20 10.80
C ASP A 137 2.80 7.16 11.54
N ASN A 138 2.24 6.62 12.62
CA ASN A 138 2.74 5.63 13.55
C ASN A 138 3.08 4.25 12.94
N GLU A 139 3.72 4.16 11.78
CA GLU A 139 4.09 2.88 11.22
C GLU A 139 5.32 2.30 11.95
N SER A 140 5.11 1.20 12.69
CA SER A 140 6.19 0.48 13.35
C SER A 140 7.12 -0.16 12.32
N GLY A 141 8.38 -0.42 12.69
CA GLY A 141 9.33 -1.12 11.81
C GLY A 141 8.81 -2.49 11.32
N ARG A 142 7.99 -3.16 12.13
CA ARG A 142 7.30 -4.40 11.74
C ARG A 142 6.30 -4.13 10.60
N GLN A 143 5.58 -3.02 10.64
CA GLN A 143 4.62 -2.67 9.60
C GLN A 143 5.33 -2.33 8.28
N VAL A 144 6.44 -1.60 8.32
CA VAL A 144 7.28 -1.32 7.14
C VAL A 144 7.77 -2.62 6.49
N GLN A 145 8.23 -3.60 7.29
CA GLN A 145 8.62 -4.91 6.78
C GLN A 145 7.47 -5.64 6.08
N ARG A 146 6.27 -5.56 6.63
CA ARG A 146 5.08 -6.17 6.03
C ARG A 146 4.70 -5.51 4.70
N TYR A 147 4.83 -4.16 4.59
CA TYR A 147 4.67 -3.48 3.31
C TYR A 147 5.72 -3.93 2.30
N ILE A 148 7.01 -3.93 2.68
CA ILE A 148 8.08 -4.40 1.78
C ILE A 148 7.81 -5.83 1.32
N ARG A 149 7.25 -6.69 2.17
CA ARG A 149 6.92 -8.06 1.81
C ARG A 149 5.92 -8.14 0.64
N LEU A 150 4.99 -7.19 0.49
CA LEU A 150 4.06 -7.15 -0.64
C LEU A 150 4.76 -7.04 -2.01
N THR A 151 5.99 -6.53 -2.06
CA THR A 151 6.75 -6.46 -3.32
C THR A 151 7.13 -7.84 -3.91
N HIS A 152 6.85 -8.92 -3.17
CA HIS A 152 7.02 -10.29 -3.63
C HIS A 152 5.74 -10.91 -4.22
N LEU A 153 4.63 -10.16 -4.22
CA LEU A 153 3.43 -10.57 -4.93
C LEU A 153 3.59 -10.32 -6.43
N ILE A 154 2.99 -11.21 -7.23
CA ILE A 154 2.84 -10.97 -8.67
C ILE A 154 1.92 -9.76 -8.90
N PRO A 155 2.04 -9.07 -10.06
CA PRO A 155 1.26 -7.86 -10.34
C PRO A 155 -0.26 -8.05 -10.20
N GLU A 156 -0.79 -9.21 -10.59
CA GLU A 156 -2.21 -9.55 -10.56
C GLU A 156 -2.73 -9.57 -9.13
N LEU A 157 -2.04 -10.25 -8.21
CA LEU A 157 -2.42 -10.29 -6.79
C LEU A 157 -2.22 -8.93 -6.12
N LEU A 158 -1.14 -8.22 -6.44
CA LEU A 158 -0.88 -6.89 -5.89
C LEU A 158 -1.96 -5.88 -6.33
N LYS A 159 -2.48 -6.00 -7.55
CA LYS A 159 -3.62 -5.21 -8.03
C LYS A 159 -4.87 -5.46 -7.18
N LEU A 160 -5.17 -6.72 -6.84
CA LEU A 160 -6.30 -7.06 -5.97
C LEU A 160 -6.16 -6.48 -4.56
N VAL A 161 -4.93 -6.30 -4.08
CA VAL A 161 -4.66 -5.62 -2.79
C VAL A 161 -4.91 -4.11 -2.91
N ASP A 162 -4.49 -3.48 -4.00
CA ASP A 162 -4.74 -2.07 -4.28
C ASP A 162 -6.24 -1.76 -4.44
N GLU A 163 -7.01 -2.72 -4.98
CA GLU A 163 -8.46 -2.66 -5.14
C GLU A 163 -9.23 -3.05 -3.87
N GLU A 164 -8.54 -3.29 -2.75
CA GLU A 164 -9.10 -3.73 -1.46
C GLU A 164 -9.88 -5.06 -1.52
N ARG A 165 -9.78 -5.81 -2.63
CA ARG A 165 -10.37 -7.15 -2.78
C ARG A 165 -9.65 -8.19 -1.91
N ILE A 166 -8.33 -8.08 -1.77
CA ILE A 166 -7.52 -8.83 -0.82
C ILE A 166 -7.05 -7.88 0.27
N ALA A 167 -7.42 -8.16 1.53
CA ALA A 167 -6.98 -7.35 2.65
C ALA A 167 -5.46 -7.46 2.88
N PHE A 168 -4.86 -6.41 3.45
CA PHE A 168 -3.41 -6.30 3.64
C PHE A 168 -2.77 -7.51 4.36
N THR A 169 -3.40 -7.99 5.44
CA THR A 169 -2.82 -9.09 6.23
C THR A 169 -2.83 -10.44 5.50
N PRO A 170 -3.91 -10.89 4.87
CA PRO A 170 -3.88 -12.03 3.95
C PRO A 170 -2.84 -11.88 2.83
N ALA A 171 -2.73 -10.70 2.20
CA ALA A 171 -1.77 -10.45 1.14
C ALA A 171 -0.32 -10.67 1.58
N VAL A 172 0.03 -10.26 2.81
CA VAL A 172 1.36 -10.53 3.39
C VAL A 172 1.61 -12.04 3.50
N GLU A 173 0.62 -12.84 3.92
CA GLU A 173 0.76 -14.30 3.98
C GLU A 173 0.93 -14.92 2.58
N LEU A 174 0.15 -14.46 1.59
CA LEU A 174 0.24 -14.92 0.20
C LEU A 174 1.58 -14.59 -0.46
N SER A 175 2.23 -13.50 -0.04
CA SER A 175 3.53 -13.11 -0.57
C SER A 175 4.67 -14.10 -0.25
N TYR A 176 4.43 -15.09 0.62
CA TYR A 176 5.38 -16.17 0.91
C TYR A 176 5.27 -17.34 -0.08
N LEU A 177 4.22 -17.39 -0.90
CA LEU A 177 4.07 -18.41 -1.94
C LEU A 177 5.09 -18.17 -3.06
N PRO A 178 5.65 -19.22 -3.68
CA PRO A 178 6.40 -19.13 -4.93
C PRO A 178 5.57 -18.51 -6.06
N GLU A 179 6.23 -17.88 -7.02
CA GLU A 179 5.56 -17.17 -8.13
C GLU A 179 4.60 -18.06 -8.95
N ASN A 180 4.99 -19.32 -9.20
CA ASN A 180 4.14 -20.28 -9.92
C ASN A 180 2.84 -20.58 -9.14
N GLU A 181 2.89 -20.71 -7.83
CA GLU A 181 1.71 -20.93 -6.98
C GLU A 181 0.85 -19.68 -6.87
N GLN A 182 1.46 -18.50 -6.85
CA GLN A 182 0.74 -17.23 -6.89
C GLN A 182 -0.05 -17.07 -8.20
N LYS A 183 0.50 -17.50 -9.35
CA LYS A 183 -0.20 -17.48 -10.64
C LYS A 183 -1.44 -18.36 -10.61
N ILE A 184 -1.29 -19.61 -10.13
CA ILE A 184 -2.43 -20.54 -9.98
C ILE A 184 -3.49 -19.94 -9.05
N LEU A 185 -3.05 -19.35 -7.93
CA LEU A 185 -3.98 -18.71 -6.99
C LEU A 185 -4.72 -17.53 -7.64
N ALA A 186 -4.05 -16.71 -8.44
CA ALA A 186 -4.68 -15.59 -9.14
C ALA A 186 -5.75 -16.07 -10.15
N GLU A 187 -5.46 -17.12 -10.90
CA GLU A 187 -6.40 -17.77 -11.83
C GLU A 187 -7.62 -18.34 -11.08
N GLU A 188 -7.41 -19.01 -9.94
CA GLU A 188 -8.50 -19.55 -9.14
C GLU A 188 -9.35 -18.47 -8.47
N ILE A 189 -8.75 -17.33 -8.06
CA ILE A 189 -9.51 -16.17 -7.55
C ILE A 189 -10.39 -15.58 -8.65
N GLU A 190 -9.90 -15.48 -9.88
CA GLU A 190 -10.68 -15.00 -11.02
C GLU A 190 -11.83 -15.98 -11.36
N TYR A 191 -11.55 -17.27 -11.36
CA TYR A 191 -12.54 -18.30 -11.65
C TYR A 191 -13.66 -18.39 -10.61
N THR A 192 -13.32 -18.31 -9.31
CA THR A 192 -14.28 -18.46 -8.20
C THR A 192 -14.90 -17.13 -7.74
N ASP A 193 -14.38 -15.99 -8.20
CA ASP A 193 -14.65 -14.64 -7.69
C ASP A 193 -14.54 -14.53 -6.15
N ALA A 194 -13.71 -15.41 -5.55
CA ALA A 194 -13.52 -15.49 -4.11
C ALA A 194 -12.07 -15.18 -3.73
N THR A 195 -11.87 -14.20 -2.83
CA THR A 195 -10.55 -13.85 -2.31
C THR A 195 -10.30 -14.49 -0.93
N PRO A 196 -9.08 -14.93 -0.60
CA PRO A 196 -8.83 -15.64 0.64
C PRO A 196 -8.92 -14.74 1.87
N SER A 197 -9.56 -15.23 2.92
CA SER A 197 -9.50 -14.67 4.28
C SER A 197 -8.11 -14.91 4.89
N LEU A 198 -7.82 -14.28 6.04
CA LEU A 198 -6.54 -14.49 6.74
C LEU A 198 -6.28 -15.96 7.06
N SER A 199 -7.28 -16.67 7.60
CA SER A 199 -7.14 -18.08 7.94
C SER A 199 -6.92 -18.97 6.72
N GLN A 200 -7.57 -18.65 5.59
CA GLN A 200 -7.36 -19.33 4.31
C GLN A 200 -5.97 -19.05 3.76
N ALA A 201 -5.51 -17.79 3.76
CA ALA A 201 -4.16 -17.42 3.31
C ALA A 201 -3.06 -18.12 4.13
N GLN A 202 -3.21 -18.20 5.45
CA GLN A 202 -2.28 -18.94 6.31
C GLN A 202 -2.25 -20.44 6.01
N ARG A 203 -3.40 -21.04 5.71
CA ARG A 203 -3.48 -22.45 5.30
C ARG A 203 -2.84 -22.69 3.94
N LEU A 204 -3.10 -21.83 2.95
CA LEU A 204 -2.46 -21.89 1.63
C LEU A 204 -0.94 -21.82 1.77
N ARG A 205 -0.44 -20.87 2.54
CA ARG A 205 1.00 -20.77 2.85
C ARG A 205 1.54 -22.07 3.50
N LYS A 206 0.84 -22.62 4.48
CA LYS A 206 1.26 -23.87 5.14
C LYS A 206 1.27 -25.05 4.17
N TYR A 207 0.30 -25.16 3.26
CA TYR A 207 0.30 -26.20 2.22
C TYR A 207 1.48 -26.02 1.25
N SER A 208 1.79 -24.77 0.86
CA SER A 208 2.96 -24.44 0.05
C SER A 208 4.27 -24.86 0.72
N GLU A 209 4.47 -24.49 2.00
CA GLU A 209 5.65 -24.85 2.79
C GLU A 209 5.81 -26.39 2.90
N GLN A 210 4.73 -27.16 2.80
CA GLN A 210 4.72 -28.63 2.82
C GLN A 210 4.86 -29.25 1.42
N GLY A 211 4.93 -28.46 0.36
CA GLY A 211 4.94 -28.94 -1.03
C GLY A 211 3.62 -29.64 -1.44
N ARG A 212 2.50 -29.26 -0.79
CA ARG A 212 1.18 -29.89 -0.97
C ARG A 212 0.14 -28.95 -1.58
N LEU A 213 0.55 -27.77 -2.03
CA LEU A 213 -0.36 -26.81 -2.65
C LEU A 213 -0.62 -27.24 -4.10
N SER A 214 -1.84 -27.63 -4.41
CA SER A 214 -2.34 -27.99 -5.75
C SER A 214 -3.52 -27.09 -6.12
N ILE A 215 -3.90 -27.09 -7.39
CA ILE A 215 -5.11 -26.40 -7.89
C ILE A 215 -6.34 -26.82 -7.08
N ASP A 216 -6.55 -28.14 -6.91
CA ASP A 216 -7.68 -28.69 -6.14
C ASP A 216 -7.69 -28.19 -4.69
N THR A 217 -6.50 -28.08 -4.08
CA THR A 217 -6.38 -27.57 -2.70
C THR A 217 -6.73 -26.09 -2.63
N ILE A 218 -6.28 -25.29 -3.58
CA ILE A 218 -6.60 -23.84 -3.66
C ILE A 218 -8.10 -23.67 -3.86
N PHE A 219 -8.69 -24.37 -4.83
CA PHE A 219 -10.12 -24.34 -5.11
C PHE A 219 -10.94 -24.75 -3.87
N ALA A 220 -10.60 -25.85 -3.22
CA ALA A 220 -11.29 -26.31 -2.02
C ALA A 220 -11.24 -25.25 -0.89
N VAL A 221 -10.08 -24.62 -0.67
CA VAL A 221 -9.92 -23.57 0.34
C VAL A 221 -10.71 -22.30 0.00
N LEU A 222 -10.73 -21.88 -1.26
CA LEU A 222 -11.46 -20.68 -1.68
C LEU A 222 -12.98 -20.89 -1.68
N SER A 223 -13.44 -22.10 -1.96
CA SER A 223 -14.87 -22.48 -1.99
C SER A 223 -15.49 -22.68 -0.60
N GLU A 224 -14.68 -22.64 0.48
CA GLU A 224 -15.21 -22.74 1.84
C GLU A 224 -16.05 -21.50 2.20
N GLU A 225 -17.21 -21.72 2.82
CA GLU A 225 -17.99 -20.65 3.42
C GLU A 225 -17.17 -19.87 4.45
N LYS A 226 -17.01 -18.57 4.23
CA LYS A 226 -16.30 -17.73 5.20
C LYS A 226 -17.16 -17.58 6.47
N PRO A 227 -16.53 -17.60 7.67
CA PRO A 227 -17.26 -17.41 8.92
C PRO A 227 -18.14 -16.17 8.99
N ASN A 228 -17.75 -15.09 8.25
CA ASN A 228 -18.51 -13.84 8.18
C ASN A 228 -19.72 -13.90 7.21
N GLN A 229 -19.83 -14.95 6.38
CA GLN A 229 -20.96 -15.15 5.45
C GLN A 229 -22.04 -16.03 6.09
N LYS A 230 -21.78 -16.68 7.23
CA LYS A 230 -22.81 -17.39 7.98
C LYS A 230 -23.74 -16.38 8.61
N GLU A 231 -25.03 -16.49 8.33
CA GLU A 231 -26.03 -15.72 9.04
C GLU A 231 -25.87 -15.97 10.55
N GLN A 232 -25.60 -14.93 11.28
CA GLN A 232 -25.45 -14.96 12.73
C GLN A 232 -26.46 -14.01 13.35
N VAL A 233 -27.40 -14.55 14.10
CA VAL A 233 -28.24 -13.76 14.98
C VAL A 233 -27.48 -13.52 16.27
N LYS A 234 -27.00 -12.28 16.48
CA LYS A 234 -26.29 -11.89 17.70
C LYS A 234 -27.21 -11.12 18.62
N PHE A 235 -27.43 -11.64 19.81
CA PHE A 235 -28.08 -10.92 20.89
C PHE A 235 -27.03 -10.32 21.83
N LYS A 236 -27.22 -9.07 22.26
CA LYS A 236 -26.39 -8.54 23.36
C LYS A 236 -26.68 -9.35 24.61
N THR A 237 -25.62 -9.77 25.30
CA THR A 237 -25.74 -10.59 26.52
C THR A 237 -26.65 -9.93 27.55
N ASP A 238 -26.57 -8.59 27.69
CA ASP A 238 -27.38 -7.83 28.65
C ASP A 238 -28.89 -7.89 28.32
N ASP A 239 -29.26 -7.93 27.03
CA ASP A 239 -30.67 -7.97 26.59
C ASP A 239 -31.34 -9.30 26.93
N ILE A 240 -30.60 -10.41 26.88
CA ILE A 240 -31.15 -11.74 27.18
C ILE A 240 -30.88 -12.17 28.61
N ARG A 241 -29.85 -11.65 29.28
CA ARG A 241 -29.46 -12.02 30.63
C ARG A 241 -30.56 -11.89 31.66
N LYS A 242 -31.43 -10.90 31.53
CA LYS A 242 -32.58 -10.61 32.40
C LYS A 242 -33.62 -11.73 32.44
N TYR A 243 -33.65 -12.61 31.44
CA TYR A 243 -34.59 -13.73 31.34
C TYR A 243 -34.02 -15.02 31.91
N PHE A 244 -32.76 -15.07 32.39
CA PHE A 244 -32.08 -16.25 32.87
C PHE A 244 -31.61 -16.10 34.32
N PRO A 245 -31.55 -17.20 35.11
CA PRO A 245 -30.96 -17.19 36.42
C PRO A 245 -29.50 -16.70 36.40
N LYS A 246 -29.06 -16.02 37.50
CA LYS A 246 -27.70 -15.52 37.63
C LYS A 246 -26.61 -16.59 37.51
N SER A 247 -26.95 -17.84 37.84
CA SER A 247 -26.05 -18.99 37.78
C SER A 247 -25.82 -19.56 36.36
N TYR A 248 -26.61 -19.14 35.35
CA TYR A 248 -26.45 -19.65 33.99
C TYR A 248 -25.22 -19.06 33.33
N THR A 249 -24.44 -19.93 32.70
CA THR A 249 -23.35 -19.49 31.79
C THR A 249 -23.92 -19.08 30.42
N SER A 250 -23.14 -18.44 29.58
CA SER A 250 -23.53 -18.10 28.19
C SER A 250 -23.91 -19.38 27.41
N LEU A 251 -23.24 -20.48 27.68
CA LEU A 251 -23.51 -21.77 27.05
C LEU A 251 -24.86 -22.34 27.49
N ASP A 252 -25.19 -22.21 28.77
CA ASP A 252 -26.48 -22.70 29.31
C ASP A 252 -27.65 -21.88 28.75
N MET A 253 -27.48 -20.56 28.64
CA MET A 253 -28.47 -19.69 28.01
C MET A 253 -28.71 -20.09 26.55
N GLN A 254 -27.63 -20.33 25.79
CA GLN A 254 -27.73 -20.75 24.38
C GLN A 254 -28.45 -22.09 24.23
N LYS A 255 -28.11 -23.12 25.04
CA LYS A 255 -28.77 -24.41 25.02
C LYS A 255 -30.26 -24.32 25.35
N THR A 256 -30.60 -23.48 26.33
CA THR A 256 -32.01 -23.28 26.72
C THR A 256 -32.80 -22.61 25.60
N ILE A 257 -32.23 -21.56 24.93
CA ILE A 257 -32.87 -20.90 23.79
C ILE A 257 -33.13 -21.92 22.67
N ILE A 258 -32.11 -22.70 22.29
CA ILE A 258 -32.25 -23.72 21.24
C ILE A 258 -33.36 -24.73 21.61
N SER A 259 -33.35 -25.28 22.85
CA SER A 259 -34.35 -26.21 23.29
C SER A 259 -35.78 -25.65 23.33
N LEU A 260 -35.95 -24.36 23.54
CA LEU A 260 -37.23 -23.67 23.46
C LEU A 260 -37.72 -23.54 22.01
N LEU A 261 -36.78 -23.16 21.09
CA LEU A 261 -37.08 -23.03 19.67
C LEU A 261 -37.39 -24.38 18.99
N GLU A 262 -36.75 -25.49 19.45
CA GLU A 262 -37.06 -26.85 18.97
C GLU A 262 -38.45 -27.36 19.37
N LYS A 263 -39.05 -26.74 20.38
CA LYS A 263 -40.41 -27.11 20.88
C LYS A 263 -41.51 -26.20 20.31
N TRP A 264 -41.13 -25.18 19.60
CA TRP A 264 -42.05 -24.23 18.97
C TRP A 264 -42.38 -24.64 17.53
#